data_a889b3e9023c44f2c864c43e2359bc48
#
_entry.id   a889b3e9023c44f2c864c43e2359bc48
#
_cell.length_a   1.000
_cell.length_b   1.000
_cell.length_c   1.000
_cell.angle_alpha   90.00
_cell.angle_beta   90.00
_cell.angle_gamma   90.00
#
_symmetry.space_group_name_H-M   'P 1'
#
loop_
_entity.id
_entity.type
_entity.pdbx_description
1 polymer ?
#
loop_
_entity_poly.entity_id
_entity_poly.type
_entity_poly.pdbx_seq_one_letter_code
_entity_poly.pdbx_strand_id
1 'polypeptide(L)'
;MNYGNPKNSAAILEKNLTKLRGEVNIASFAYLFVELVKYSMRNVSSMDLVQKRLSDFGKFIGERIIDIVYLRDKPNKRDIRLYNALIFLKINLWKNLFNKEADELERDGVDENIFYMIEHEPVMNRFIQFNYEDKDEKRKTSAPLNVAAFNAGIVEAFLSGIGYLRQPGTKGLLM
;
A
#
# COMPACT_ATOMS: atom_id res chain seq x y z
N MET A 1 -0.53 40.06 18.65
CA MET A 1 -0.78 38.76 17.96
C MET A 1 0.38 38.52 17.03
N ASN A 2 1.29 37.63 17.43
CA ASN A 2 2.48 37.29 16.61
C ASN A 2 2.08 36.25 15.55
N TYR A 3 1.92 36.68 14.32
CA TYR A 3 1.77 35.78 13.18
C TYR A 3 3.11 35.05 12.97
N GLY A 4 3.11 33.73 13.20
CA GLY A 4 4.29 32.90 13.04
C GLY A 4 4.93 33.08 11.69
N ASN A 5 6.24 33.21 11.70
CA ASN A 5 7.12 33.50 10.57
C ASN A 5 6.93 32.45 9.45
N PRO A 6 6.49 32.81 8.22
CA PRO A 6 6.21 31.85 7.13
C PRO A 6 7.46 31.07 6.65
N LYS A 7 8.65 31.48 7.06
CA LYS A 7 9.91 30.77 6.74
C LYS A 7 10.04 29.39 7.41
N ASN A 8 9.33 29.13 8.51
CA ASN A 8 9.43 27.83 9.21
C ASN A 8 8.55 26.74 8.59
N SER A 9 7.45 27.09 7.93
CA SER A 9 6.57 26.10 7.29
C SER A 9 7.18 25.52 6.00
N ALA A 10 7.85 26.36 5.20
CA ALA A 10 8.57 25.91 4.00
C ALA A 10 9.72 24.95 4.36
N ALA A 11 10.45 25.22 5.44
CA ALA A 11 11.56 24.37 5.90
C ALA A 11 11.12 22.97 6.36
N ILE A 12 9.86 22.81 6.81
CA ILE A 12 9.32 21.49 7.18
C ILE A 12 8.98 20.67 5.93
N LEU A 13 8.47 21.30 4.88
CA LEU A 13 8.14 20.64 3.62
C LEU A 13 9.39 20.26 2.81
N GLU A 14 10.49 21.01 2.97
CA GLU A 14 11.76 20.73 2.31
C GLU A 14 12.59 19.62 2.97
N LYS A 15 12.25 19.23 4.20
CA LYS A 15 12.96 18.14 4.90
C LYS A 15 12.63 16.80 4.23
N ASN A 16 13.67 16.13 3.74
CA ASN A 16 13.56 14.78 3.18
C ASN A 16 12.97 13.82 4.25
N LEU A 17 11.90 13.12 3.90
CA LEU A 17 11.23 12.14 4.77
C LEU A 17 12.15 11.03 5.26
N THR A 18 13.20 10.72 4.49
CA THR A 18 14.14 9.65 4.80
C THR A 18 15.18 10.02 5.85
N LYS A 19 15.44 11.32 6.08
CA LYS A 19 16.53 11.76 6.98
C LYS A 19 16.17 11.89 8.47
N LEU A 20 14.89 11.93 8.84
CA LEU A 20 14.44 12.17 10.21
C LEU A 20 13.30 11.21 10.59
N ARG A 21 13.52 9.91 10.46
CA ARG A 21 12.55 8.92 10.93
C ARG A 21 12.82 8.60 12.39
N GLY A 22 11.83 8.86 13.25
CA GLY A 22 11.76 8.21 14.54
C GLY A 22 11.54 6.71 14.30
N GLU A 23 12.39 5.87 14.86
CA GLU A 23 12.21 4.43 14.82
C GLU A 23 11.09 4.05 15.78
N VAL A 24 10.13 3.27 15.32
CA VAL A 24 9.08 2.67 16.13
C VAL A 24 9.30 1.17 16.15
N ASN A 25 9.10 0.57 17.32
CA ASN A 25 9.23 -0.88 17.44
C ASN A 25 8.21 -1.57 16.51
N ILE A 26 8.72 -2.44 15.64
CA ILE A 26 7.90 -3.20 14.68
C ILE A 26 6.81 -4.03 15.38
N ALA A 27 7.02 -4.46 16.64
CA ALA A 27 6.03 -5.16 17.41
C ALA A 27 4.76 -4.31 17.66
N SER A 28 4.89 -3.00 17.87
CA SER A 28 3.74 -2.11 18.04
C SER A 28 2.88 -2.07 16.77
N PHE A 29 3.54 -2.01 15.61
CA PHE A 29 2.84 -2.10 14.33
C PHE A 29 2.18 -3.47 14.15
N ALA A 30 2.89 -4.57 14.47
CA ALA A 30 2.38 -5.92 14.35
C ALA A 30 1.10 -6.13 15.20
N TYR A 31 1.10 -5.68 16.46
CA TYR A 31 -0.08 -5.75 17.32
C TYR A 31 -1.27 -4.99 16.76
N LEU A 32 -1.04 -3.75 16.30
CA LEU A 32 -2.08 -2.94 15.67
C LEU A 32 -2.64 -3.63 14.43
N PHE A 33 -1.78 -4.18 13.59
CA PHE A 33 -2.19 -4.82 12.35
C PHE A 33 -2.95 -6.13 12.60
N VAL A 34 -2.54 -6.93 13.59
CA VAL A 34 -3.29 -8.12 14.02
C VAL A 34 -4.70 -7.75 14.47
N GLU A 35 -4.86 -6.69 15.25
CA GLU A 35 -6.20 -6.23 15.67
C GLU A 35 -7.02 -5.70 14.47
N LEU A 36 -6.40 -5.05 13.51
CA LEU A 36 -7.06 -4.64 12.27
C LEU A 36 -7.58 -5.85 11.48
N VAL A 37 -6.78 -6.90 11.37
CA VAL A 37 -7.18 -8.15 10.71
C VAL A 37 -8.34 -8.80 11.47
N LYS A 38 -8.25 -8.94 12.78
CA LYS A 38 -9.34 -9.46 13.62
C LYS A 38 -10.64 -8.65 13.46
N TYR A 39 -10.51 -7.32 13.42
CA TYR A 39 -11.65 -6.44 13.16
C TYR A 39 -12.26 -6.70 11.78
N SER A 40 -11.43 -6.89 10.76
CA SER A 40 -11.87 -7.17 9.39
C SER A 40 -12.59 -8.53 9.28
N MET A 41 -12.26 -9.48 10.13
CA MET A 41 -12.90 -10.81 10.20
C MET A 41 -14.24 -10.79 10.93
N ARG A 42 -14.57 -9.75 11.70
CA ARG A 42 -15.83 -9.72 12.47
C ARG A 42 -17.03 -9.69 11.53
N ASN A 43 -17.99 -10.59 11.79
CA ASN A 43 -19.25 -10.70 11.04
C ASN A 43 -19.06 -10.92 9.52
N VAL A 44 -18.00 -11.62 9.13
CA VAL A 44 -17.73 -11.95 7.73
C VAL A 44 -17.57 -13.44 7.59
N SER A 45 -18.28 -14.03 6.63
CA SER A 45 -18.27 -15.46 6.35
C SER A 45 -17.34 -15.87 5.19
N SER A 46 -16.80 -14.89 4.43
CA SER A 46 -15.95 -15.13 3.26
C SER A 46 -14.59 -14.48 3.42
N MET A 47 -13.52 -15.18 3.09
CA MET A 47 -12.15 -14.64 3.11
C MET A 47 -11.96 -13.53 2.08
N ASP A 48 -12.65 -13.58 0.94
CA ASP A 48 -12.60 -12.53 -0.08
C ASP A 48 -13.13 -11.19 0.47
N LEU A 49 -14.18 -11.23 1.31
CA LEU A 49 -14.69 -10.02 1.96
C LEU A 49 -13.72 -9.48 3.01
N VAL A 50 -12.97 -10.34 3.70
CA VAL A 50 -11.91 -9.91 4.63
C VAL A 50 -10.80 -9.21 3.85
N GLN A 51 -10.33 -9.81 2.75
CA GLN A 51 -9.32 -9.20 1.88
C GLN A 51 -9.78 -7.85 1.33
N LYS A 52 -11.04 -7.77 0.89
CA LYS A 52 -11.62 -6.51 0.43
C LYS A 52 -11.62 -5.45 1.53
N ARG A 53 -12.04 -5.77 2.75
CA ARG A 53 -11.98 -4.83 3.89
C ARG A 53 -10.55 -4.38 4.19
N LEU A 54 -9.57 -5.29 4.13
CA LEU A 54 -8.17 -4.94 4.31
C LEU A 54 -7.68 -4.01 3.21
N SER A 55 -8.06 -4.26 1.97
CA SER A 55 -7.77 -3.36 0.84
C SER A 55 -8.41 -1.99 1.03
N ASP A 56 -9.65 -1.90 1.48
CA ASP A 56 -10.34 -0.63 1.77
C ASP A 56 -9.61 0.15 2.88
N PHE A 57 -9.11 -0.51 3.92
CA PHE A 57 -8.26 0.13 4.93
C PHE A 57 -6.93 0.62 4.35
N GLY A 58 -6.29 -0.20 3.50
CA GLY A 58 -5.08 0.19 2.79
C GLY A 58 -5.30 1.44 1.93
N LYS A 59 -6.41 1.47 1.20
CA LYS A 59 -6.82 2.60 0.37
C LYS A 59 -7.01 3.87 1.19
N PHE A 60 -7.74 3.77 2.30
CA PHE A 60 -7.97 4.90 3.21
C PHE A 60 -6.67 5.49 3.75
N ILE A 61 -5.67 4.66 4.08
CA ILE A 61 -4.36 5.10 4.53
C ILE A 61 -3.56 5.66 3.36
N GLY A 62 -3.57 4.99 2.22
CA GLY A 62 -2.89 5.40 1.00
C GLY A 62 -3.28 6.82 0.58
N GLU A 63 -4.57 7.13 0.54
CA GLU A 63 -5.10 8.47 0.19
C GLU A 63 -4.51 9.60 1.06
N ARG A 64 -4.13 9.31 2.30
CA ARG A 64 -3.55 10.29 3.22
C ARG A 64 -2.05 10.43 3.11
N ILE A 65 -1.38 9.37 2.70
CA ILE A 65 0.08 9.33 2.60
C ILE A 65 0.58 9.90 1.27
N ILE A 66 -0.19 9.71 0.20
CA ILE A 66 0.20 10.07 -1.16
C ILE A 66 0.63 11.52 -1.28
N ASP A 67 -0.20 12.44 -0.79
CA ASP A 67 0.08 13.87 -0.90
C ASP A 67 1.39 14.23 -0.23
N ILE A 68 1.67 13.63 0.93
CA ILE A 68 2.90 13.89 1.69
C ILE A 68 4.11 13.35 0.95
N VAL A 69 4.04 12.11 0.46
CA VAL A 69 5.16 11.47 -0.25
C VAL A 69 5.43 12.17 -1.57
N TYR A 70 4.35 12.47 -2.33
CA TYR A 70 4.50 13.09 -3.64
C TYR A 70 5.07 14.51 -3.56
N LEU A 71 4.59 15.32 -2.62
CA LEU A 71 5.07 16.70 -2.42
C LEU A 71 6.55 16.75 -1.99
N ARG A 72 6.99 15.77 -1.21
CA ARG A 72 8.37 15.75 -0.67
C ARG A 72 9.39 15.11 -1.58
N ASP A 73 9.00 14.05 -2.30
CA ASP A 73 9.94 13.28 -3.13
C ASP A 73 9.95 13.74 -4.60
N LYS A 74 8.86 14.37 -5.08
CA LYS A 74 8.75 14.91 -6.44
C LYS A 74 8.09 16.28 -6.48
N PRO A 75 8.71 17.32 -5.91
CA PRO A 75 8.14 18.66 -6.00
C PRO A 75 8.02 19.06 -7.48
N ASN A 76 6.79 19.35 -7.92
CA ASN A 76 6.46 19.91 -9.23
C ASN A 76 6.60 19.01 -10.48
N LYS A 77 6.73 17.70 -10.35
CA LYS A 77 6.75 16.78 -11.51
C LYS A 77 5.67 15.73 -11.42
N ARG A 78 4.66 15.83 -12.27
CA ARG A 78 3.67 14.77 -12.48
C ARG A 78 4.23 13.74 -13.46
N ASP A 79 4.17 12.47 -13.08
CA ASP A 79 4.51 11.39 -14.00
C ASP A 79 3.41 11.23 -15.05
N ILE A 80 3.76 11.45 -16.31
CA ILE A 80 2.84 11.35 -17.45
C ILE A 80 2.72 9.89 -17.92
N ARG A 81 3.74 9.05 -17.62
CA ARG A 81 3.78 7.65 -18.03
C ARG A 81 3.51 6.74 -16.85
N LEU A 82 2.57 5.80 -17.01
CA LEU A 82 2.22 4.81 -15.98
C LEU A 82 3.46 4.07 -15.45
N TYR A 83 4.35 3.64 -16.33
CA TYR A 83 5.57 2.94 -15.94
C TYR A 83 6.45 3.75 -14.97
N ASN A 84 6.62 5.05 -15.20
CA ASN A 84 7.37 5.90 -14.29
C ASN A 84 6.70 6.05 -12.92
N ALA A 85 5.37 6.10 -12.90
CA ALA A 85 4.59 6.13 -11.68
C ALA A 85 4.74 4.83 -10.88
N LEU A 86 4.75 3.69 -11.56
CA LEU A 86 4.98 2.38 -10.93
C LEU A 86 6.41 2.23 -10.40
N ILE A 87 7.43 2.75 -11.11
CA ILE A 87 8.80 2.80 -10.60
C ILE A 87 8.88 3.68 -9.35
N PHE A 88 8.24 4.85 -9.37
CA PHE A 88 8.19 5.71 -8.19
C PHE A 88 7.53 5.03 -7.00
N LEU A 89 6.44 4.29 -7.23
CA LEU A 89 5.76 3.50 -6.23
C LEU A 89 6.70 2.43 -5.66
N LYS A 90 7.32 1.62 -6.53
CA LYS A 90 8.25 0.54 -6.16
C LYS A 90 9.39 1.05 -5.28
N ILE A 91 10.02 2.15 -5.67
CA ILE A 91 11.24 2.66 -5.03
C ILE A 91 10.87 3.62 -3.89
N ASN A 92 10.21 4.73 -4.20
CA ASN A 92 10.03 5.82 -3.23
C ASN A 92 8.92 5.52 -2.22
N LEU A 93 7.73 5.15 -2.69
CA LEU A 93 6.61 4.90 -1.78
C LEU A 93 6.90 3.70 -0.89
N TRP A 94 7.38 2.58 -1.45
CA TRP A 94 7.72 1.37 -0.68
C TRP A 94 8.82 1.64 0.35
N LYS A 95 9.88 2.35 -0.05
CA LYS A 95 10.95 2.75 0.87
C LYS A 95 10.46 3.66 1.99
N ASN A 96 9.49 4.53 1.68
CA ASN A 96 8.87 5.38 2.69
C ASN A 96 7.99 4.61 3.68
N LEU A 97 7.28 3.58 3.23
CA LEU A 97 6.38 2.78 4.06
C LEU A 97 7.11 1.67 4.83
N PHE A 98 7.96 0.93 4.14
CA PHE A 98 8.52 -0.34 4.63
C PHE A 98 10.04 -0.30 4.83
N ASN A 99 10.69 0.83 4.57
CA ASN A 99 12.15 1.01 4.60
C ASN A 99 12.92 0.06 3.64
N LYS A 100 12.23 -0.53 2.68
CA LYS A 100 12.80 -1.35 1.59
C LYS A 100 12.08 -1.02 0.28
N GLU A 101 12.72 -1.28 -0.84
CA GLU A 101 12.07 -1.24 -2.16
C GLU A 101 11.24 -2.52 -2.35
N ALA A 102 10.20 -2.48 -3.21
CA ALA A 102 9.55 -3.71 -3.63
C ALA A 102 10.53 -4.52 -4.50
N ASP A 103 10.43 -5.86 -4.43
CA ASP A 103 11.45 -6.72 -5.02
C ASP A 103 11.47 -6.58 -6.54
N GLU A 104 10.35 -6.81 -7.23
CA GLU A 104 10.30 -6.79 -8.68
C GLU A 104 9.10 -6.00 -9.21
N LEU A 105 9.26 -5.49 -10.43
CA LEU A 105 8.18 -4.88 -11.21
C LEU A 105 8.30 -5.45 -12.62
N GLU A 106 7.36 -6.29 -12.98
CA GLU A 106 7.32 -6.96 -14.26
C GLU A 106 6.15 -6.44 -15.11
N ARG A 107 6.30 -6.54 -16.42
CA ARG A 107 5.22 -6.29 -17.38
C ARG A 107 4.77 -7.62 -17.96
N ASP A 108 3.48 -7.79 -18.12
CA ASP A 108 2.95 -8.99 -18.76
C ASP A 108 3.44 -9.12 -20.20
N GLY A 109 3.77 -10.37 -20.60
CA GLY A 109 4.29 -10.65 -21.93
C GLY A 109 3.21 -10.63 -23.03
N VAL A 110 1.94 -10.70 -22.66
CA VAL A 110 0.80 -10.78 -23.58
C VAL A 110 0.01 -9.47 -23.61
N ASP A 111 -0.30 -8.91 -22.44
CA ASP A 111 -1.04 -7.63 -22.32
C ASP A 111 -0.11 -6.54 -21.79
N GLU A 112 0.25 -5.61 -22.66
CA GLU A 112 1.13 -4.50 -22.33
C GLU A 112 0.60 -3.56 -21.22
N ASN A 113 -0.67 -3.65 -20.86
CA ASN A 113 -1.31 -2.82 -19.84
C ASN A 113 -1.31 -3.49 -18.46
N ILE A 114 -0.84 -4.73 -18.35
CA ILE A 114 -0.77 -5.47 -17.09
C ILE A 114 0.66 -5.39 -16.54
N PHE A 115 0.76 -5.01 -15.27
CA PHE A 115 2.02 -4.96 -14.53
C PHE A 115 1.88 -5.75 -13.24
N TYR A 116 2.92 -6.47 -12.89
CA TYR A 116 3.03 -7.23 -11.63
C TYR A 116 4.06 -6.56 -10.74
N MET A 117 3.63 -6.18 -9.55
CA MET A 117 4.56 -5.75 -8.51
C MET A 117 4.71 -6.89 -7.51
N ILE A 118 5.90 -7.45 -7.45
CA ILE A 118 6.19 -8.66 -6.69
C ILE A 118 6.92 -8.29 -5.41
N GLU A 119 6.48 -8.87 -4.31
CA GLU A 119 7.11 -8.80 -3.01
C GLU A 119 7.15 -10.21 -2.41
N HIS A 120 8.36 -10.78 -2.31
CA HIS A 120 8.55 -12.15 -1.83
C HIS A 120 8.22 -12.31 -0.34
N GLU A 121 8.61 -11.32 0.46
CA GLU A 121 8.33 -11.30 1.89
C GLU A 121 7.61 -9.99 2.30
N PRO A 122 6.30 -9.90 2.08
CA PRO A 122 5.53 -8.73 2.52
C PRO A 122 5.60 -8.57 4.04
N VAL A 123 5.94 -7.36 4.50
CA VAL A 123 6.01 -7.05 5.93
C VAL A 123 4.70 -7.40 6.64
N MET A 124 3.57 -7.24 5.96
CA MET A 124 2.24 -7.54 6.51
C MET A 124 2.05 -9.03 6.81
N ASN A 125 2.62 -9.92 5.99
CA ASN A 125 2.48 -11.36 6.18
C ASN A 125 3.44 -11.91 7.25
N ARG A 126 4.51 -11.18 7.58
CA ARG A 126 5.58 -11.67 8.46
C ARG A 126 5.11 -12.02 9.87
N PHE A 127 4.09 -11.34 10.38
CA PHE A 127 3.60 -11.49 11.74
C PHE A 127 2.26 -12.21 11.85
N ILE A 128 1.69 -12.62 10.71
CA ILE A 128 0.36 -13.20 10.65
C ILE A 128 0.45 -14.59 10.05
N GLN A 129 0.40 -15.59 10.92
CA GLN A 129 0.23 -16.98 10.53
C GLN A 129 -1.23 -17.37 10.82
N PHE A 130 -1.97 -17.65 9.76
CA PHE A 130 -3.30 -18.25 9.89
C PHE A 130 -3.19 -19.75 9.74
N ASN A 131 -3.36 -20.46 10.85
CA ASN A 131 -3.68 -21.88 10.81
C ASN A 131 -5.17 -21.97 10.54
N TYR A 132 -5.56 -22.00 9.29
CA TYR A 132 -6.92 -22.28 8.90
C TYR A 132 -7.15 -23.79 8.98
N GLU A 133 -7.62 -24.27 10.11
CA GLU A 133 -8.21 -25.60 10.22
C GLU A 133 -9.62 -25.51 9.64
N ASP A 134 -9.78 -25.87 8.38
CA ASP A 134 -11.10 -26.00 7.76
C ASP A 134 -11.82 -27.21 8.39
N LYS A 135 -12.70 -26.92 9.33
CA LYS A 135 -13.54 -27.96 9.97
C LYS A 135 -14.60 -28.52 9.02
N ASP A 136 -14.81 -27.89 7.88
CA ASP A 136 -15.78 -28.32 6.87
C ASP A 136 -15.06 -28.67 5.55
N GLU A 137 -14.74 -29.95 5.39
CA GLU A 137 -14.17 -30.52 4.13
C GLU A 137 -14.94 -30.18 2.84
N LYS A 138 -16.15 -29.65 2.95
CA LYS A 138 -17.02 -29.27 1.82
C LYS A 138 -16.78 -27.86 1.26
N ARG A 139 -15.95 -27.02 1.89
CA ARG A 139 -15.64 -25.66 1.41
C ARG A 139 -14.20 -25.52 0.88
N LYS A 140 -13.76 -26.47 0.08
CA LYS A 140 -12.41 -26.48 -0.54
C LYS A 140 -12.13 -25.34 -1.54
N THR A 141 -12.90 -24.28 -1.58
CA THR A 141 -12.82 -23.22 -2.61
C THR A 141 -12.42 -21.85 -2.12
N SER A 142 -12.14 -21.64 -0.84
CA SER A 142 -11.64 -20.31 -0.42
C SER A 142 -10.11 -20.31 -0.43
N ALA A 143 -9.52 -19.44 -1.24
CA ALA A 143 -8.09 -19.15 -1.20
C ALA A 143 -7.68 -18.74 0.23
N PRO A 144 -6.46 -19.09 0.67
CA PRO A 144 -5.96 -18.67 1.97
C PRO A 144 -6.00 -17.15 2.09
N LEU A 145 -6.27 -16.63 3.30
CA LEU A 145 -6.31 -15.20 3.52
C LEU A 145 -4.94 -14.56 3.19
N ASN A 146 -4.95 -13.67 2.22
CA ASN A 146 -3.78 -12.86 1.90
C ASN A 146 -3.92 -11.46 2.51
N VAL A 147 -3.21 -11.21 3.61
CA VAL A 147 -3.25 -9.90 4.28
C VAL A 147 -2.49 -8.81 3.52
N ALA A 148 -1.67 -9.18 2.52
CA ALA A 148 -1.06 -8.23 1.60
C ALA A 148 -2.10 -7.48 0.72
N ALA A 149 -3.37 -7.90 0.74
CA ALA A 149 -4.48 -7.13 0.20
C ALA A 149 -4.54 -5.69 0.75
N PHE A 150 -4.03 -5.47 1.97
CA PHE A 150 -3.84 -4.13 2.52
C PHE A 150 -2.87 -3.29 1.68
N ASN A 151 -1.75 -3.87 1.25
CA ASN A 151 -0.78 -3.20 0.38
C ASN A 151 -1.39 -2.90 -1.00
N ALA A 152 -2.22 -3.81 -1.52
CA ALA A 152 -2.97 -3.60 -2.77
C ALA A 152 -3.86 -2.35 -2.69
N GLY A 153 -4.53 -2.14 -1.56
CA GLY A 153 -5.32 -0.93 -1.33
C GLY A 153 -4.50 0.36 -1.35
N ILE A 154 -3.30 0.34 -0.77
CA ILE A 154 -2.38 1.50 -0.81
C ILE A 154 -1.98 1.82 -2.26
N VAL A 155 -1.66 0.80 -3.05
CA VAL A 155 -1.31 0.97 -4.47
C VAL A 155 -2.50 1.50 -5.28
N GLU A 156 -3.69 0.96 -5.05
CA GLU A 156 -4.92 1.45 -5.69
C GLU A 156 -5.13 2.94 -5.40
N ALA A 157 -5.00 3.35 -4.13
CA ALA A 157 -5.10 4.75 -3.74
C ALA A 157 -4.08 5.62 -4.48
N PHE A 158 -2.81 5.17 -4.53
CA PHE A 158 -1.75 5.88 -5.24
C PHE A 158 -2.09 6.08 -6.72
N LEU A 159 -2.42 5.02 -7.43
CA LEU A 159 -2.76 5.10 -8.86
C LEU A 159 -4.02 5.94 -9.11
N SER A 160 -5.01 5.87 -8.22
CA SER A 160 -6.21 6.71 -8.27
C SER A 160 -5.89 8.19 -8.06
N GLY A 161 -5.04 8.50 -7.08
CA GLY A 161 -4.63 9.87 -6.75
C GLY A 161 -3.88 10.57 -7.89
N ILE A 162 -3.04 9.84 -8.61
CA ILE A 162 -2.34 10.35 -9.79
C ILE A 162 -3.17 10.29 -11.09
N GLY A 163 -4.39 9.74 -11.03
CA GLY A 163 -5.38 9.80 -12.11
C GLY A 163 -5.36 8.62 -13.09
N TYR A 164 -4.60 7.54 -12.84
CA TYR A 164 -4.54 6.40 -13.75
C TYR A 164 -5.74 5.47 -13.66
N LEU A 165 -6.38 5.32 -12.50
CA LEU A 165 -7.55 4.44 -12.34
C LEU A 165 -8.88 5.06 -12.80
N ARG A 166 -8.90 6.33 -13.17
CA ARG A 166 -10.12 6.99 -13.68
C ARG A 166 -10.37 6.78 -15.18
N GLN A 167 -9.45 6.10 -15.89
CA GLN A 167 -9.62 5.85 -17.31
C GLN A 167 -10.41 4.54 -17.51
N PRO A 168 -11.53 4.56 -18.28
CA PRO A 168 -12.22 3.33 -18.66
C PRO A 168 -11.29 2.51 -19.56
N GLY A 169 -10.84 1.37 -19.07
CA GLY A 169 -9.94 0.45 -19.79
C GLY A 169 -8.71 0.00 -19.05
N THR A 170 -8.37 0.59 -17.90
CA THR A 170 -7.26 0.13 -17.08
C THR A 170 -7.69 -1.13 -16.33
N LYS A 171 -7.28 -2.30 -16.80
CA LYS A 171 -7.41 -3.56 -16.08
C LYS A 171 -6.47 -3.50 -14.86
N GLY A 172 -6.97 -3.93 -13.72
CA GLY A 172 -6.33 -3.75 -12.44
C GLY A 172 -4.92 -4.34 -12.34
N LEU A 173 -4.14 -3.74 -11.47
CA LEU A 173 -2.86 -4.27 -11.00
C LEU A 173 -3.13 -5.56 -10.22
N LEU A 174 -2.51 -6.66 -10.64
CA LEU A 174 -2.51 -7.92 -9.89
C LEU A 174 -1.28 -7.94 -8.96
N MET A 175 -1.50 -8.25 -7.69
CA MET A 175 -0.46 -8.45 -6.68
C MET A 175 -0.44 -9.90 -6.24
#